data_07c677b28ad2a68d43e32d137d848cf9
#
_entry.id   07c677b28ad2a68d43e32d137d848cf9
#
_cell.length_a   1.000
_cell.length_b   1.000
_cell.length_c   1.000
_cell.angle_alpha   90.00
_cell.angle_beta   90.00
_cell.angle_gamma   90.00
#
_symmetry.space_group_name_H-M   'P 1'
#
loop_
_entity.id
_entity.type
_entity.pdbx_description
1 polymer ?
#
loop_
_entity_poly.entity_id
_entity_poly.type
_entity_poly.pdbx_seq_one_letter_code
_entity_poly.pdbx_strand_id
1 'polypeptide(L)'
;MTVLEQSFSLDGEDLPFQAGDTVLQAATRVGRYIPHLCWHPDFAPHGSCRICTVKVNGKPAAACTVMATPRLDVESHTEELNAQRKTLLQMLFVEGNHFCPSCEKSGNCLLQATAYEMGMDGPHFEEFYPDRPVDASHPDILLDFNRCILCELCVRASRDVDGKNLFAIGGHGIGTRLLVNSDSGRLGDTDMGLSDRAAGICPVGVILPKRRGFVIPIGERLYDRKSVSEHAQDRS
;
A
#
# COMPACT_ATOMS: atom_id res chain seq x y z
N MET A 1 -18.40 -33.66 -7.07
CA MET A 1 -19.22 -32.59 -6.51
C MET A 1 -18.81 -31.31 -7.22
N THR A 2 -19.63 -30.79 -8.11
CA THR A 2 -19.39 -29.50 -8.81
C THR A 2 -19.46 -28.41 -7.74
N VAL A 3 -18.33 -27.77 -7.48
CA VAL A 3 -18.30 -26.54 -6.66
C VAL A 3 -19.14 -25.53 -7.46
N LEU A 4 -20.30 -25.19 -6.96
CA LEU A 4 -21.07 -24.08 -7.51
C LEU A 4 -20.15 -22.87 -7.39
N GLU A 5 -19.72 -22.32 -8.52
CA GLU A 5 -18.97 -21.06 -8.54
C GLU A 5 -19.85 -19.99 -7.89
N GLN A 6 -19.41 -19.56 -6.71
CA GLN A 6 -20.08 -18.48 -6.00
C GLN A 6 -19.60 -17.18 -6.63
N SER A 7 -20.54 -16.31 -6.98
CA SER A 7 -20.22 -14.99 -7.56
C SER A 7 -20.94 -13.85 -6.83
N PHE A 8 -20.41 -12.65 -6.97
CA PHE A 8 -21.04 -11.40 -6.60
C PHE A 8 -20.88 -10.40 -7.76
N SER A 9 -21.69 -9.34 -7.79
CA SER A 9 -21.56 -8.29 -8.80
C SER A 9 -20.47 -7.30 -8.42
N LEU A 10 -19.51 -7.05 -9.31
CA LEU A 10 -18.53 -5.95 -9.22
C LEU A 10 -18.66 -5.04 -10.44
N ASP A 11 -19.11 -3.81 -10.23
CA ASP A 11 -19.35 -2.81 -11.28
C ASP A 11 -20.27 -3.35 -12.40
N GLY A 12 -21.28 -4.16 -12.03
CA GLY A 12 -22.26 -4.76 -12.93
C GLY A 12 -21.83 -6.05 -13.62
N GLU A 13 -20.65 -6.57 -13.33
CA GLU A 13 -20.13 -7.85 -13.85
C GLU A 13 -20.09 -8.91 -12.75
N ASP A 14 -20.49 -10.15 -13.08
CA ASP A 14 -20.40 -11.29 -12.16
C ASP A 14 -18.95 -11.71 -11.96
N LEU A 15 -18.47 -11.68 -10.70
CA LEU A 15 -17.12 -11.99 -10.31
C LEU A 15 -17.10 -13.22 -9.39
N PRO A 16 -16.39 -14.29 -9.77
CA PRO A 16 -16.31 -15.50 -8.95
C PRO A 16 -15.42 -15.27 -7.72
N PHE A 17 -15.75 -15.92 -6.60
CA PHE A 17 -14.94 -15.88 -5.39
C PHE A 17 -14.82 -17.26 -4.73
N GLN A 18 -13.82 -17.42 -3.89
CA GLN A 18 -13.64 -18.60 -3.06
C GLN A 18 -14.10 -18.33 -1.62
N ALA A 19 -14.53 -19.37 -0.94
CA ALA A 19 -14.92 -19.26 0.46
C ALA A 19 -13.76 -18.71 1.30
N GLY A 20 -14.02 -17.63 2.04
CA GLY A 20 -13.00 -16.96 2.84
C GLY A 20 -12.32 -15.77 2.14
N ASP A 21 -12.61 -15.52 0.86
CA ASP A 21 -12.11 -14.31 0.18
C ASP A 21 -12.76 -13.04 0.73
N THR A 22 -11.98 -11.99 0.78
CA THR A 22 -12.52 -10.64 0.79
C THR A 22 -12.86 -10.18 -0.64
N VAL A 23 -13.66 -9.13 -0.78
CA VAL A 23 -13.96 -8.51 -2.09
C VAL A 23 -12.68 -8.16 -2.84
N LEU A 24 -11.67 -7.60 -2.15
CA LEU A 24 -10.38 -7.25 -2.77
C LEU A 24 -9.59 -8.50 -3.21
N GLN A 25 -9.58 -9.58 -2.42
CA GLN A 25 -8.90 -10.83 -2.79
C GLN A 25 -9.55 -11.46 -4.02
N ALA A 26 -10.87 -11.55 -4.04
CA ALA A 26 -11.61 -12.07 -5.18
C ALA A 26 -11.35 -11.26 -6.46
N ALA A 27 -11.41 -9.91 -6.37
CA ALA A 27 -11.11 -9.03 -7.49
C ALA A 27 -9.67 -9.22 -8.00
N THR A 28 -8.69 -9.27 -7.09
CA THR A 28 -7.27 -9.45 -7.45
C THR A 28 -7.02 -10.79 -8.17
N ARG A 29 -7.71 -11.86 -7.77
CA ARG A 29 -7.55 -13.18 -8.37
C ARG A 29 -7.95 -13.23 -9.84
N VAL A 30 -8.88 -12.42 -10.25
CA VAL A 30 -9.36 -12.33 -11.64
C VAL A 30 -8.82 -11.11 -12.38
N GLY A 31 -7.75 -10.50 -11.85
CA GLY A 31 -7.11 -9.34 -12.48
C GLY A 31 -7.90 -8.03 -12.45
N ARG A 32 -8.96 -7.95 -11.62
CA ARG A 32 -9.73 -6.70 -11.46
C ARG A 32 -9.09 -5.84 -10.39
N TYR A 33 -8.59 -4.69 -10.79
CA TYR A 33 -7.89 -3.78 -9.88
C TYR A 33 -8.85 -2.94 -9.05
N ILE A 34 -8.72 -3.05 -7.72
CA ILE A 34 -9.30 -2.09 -6.77
C ILE A 34 -8.12 -1.38 -6.10
N PRO A 35 -8.02 -0.03 -6.17
CA PRO A 35 -6.90 0.71 -5.58
C PRO A 35 -6.71 0.40 -4.11
N HIS A 36 -5.45 0.19 -3.68
CA HIS A 36 -5.12 -0.13 -2.29
C HIS A 36 -3.65 0.21 -2.00
N LEU A 37 -3.31 0.45 -0.72
CA LEU A 37 -1.93 0.72 -0.28
C LEU A 37 -1.49 -0.14 0.91
N CYS A 38 -2.38 -0.43 1.87
CA CYS A 38 -2.05 -1.17 3.09
C CYS A 38 -2.36 -2.66 3.03
N TRP A 39 -2.85 -3.16 1.88
CA TRP A 39 -3.15 -4.56 1.69
C TRP A 39 -2.01 -5.27 0.93
N HIS A 40 -1.80 -6.53 1.27
CA HIS A 40 -0.91 -7.46 0.57
C HIS A 40 -1.48 -8.88 0.71
N PRO A 41 -1.40 -9.74 -0.31
CA PRO A 41 -1.99 -11.09 -0.27
C PRO A 41 -1.45 -11.97 0.86
N ASP A 42 -0.20 -11.79 1.28
CA ASP A 42 0.46 -12.60 2.30
C ASP A 42 0.02 -12.28 3.73
N PHE A 43 -0.73 -11.20 3.95
CA PHE A 43 -1.08 -10.74 5.30
C PHE A 43 -2.58 -10.61 5.51
N ALA A 44 -3.01 -10.80 6.76
CA ALA A 44 -4.37 -10.50 7.15
C ALA A 44 -4.74 -9.04 6.79
N PRO A 45 -5.96 -8.78 6.32
CA PRO A 45 -6.41 -7.43 5.99
C PRO A 45 -6.33 -6.50 7.20
N HIS A 46 -5.92 -5.23 6.97
CA HIS A 46 -5.80 -4.22 8.03
C HIS A 46 -6.85 -3.10 7.91
N GLY A 47 -7.16 -2.66 6.68
CA GLY A 47 -8.24 -1.70 6.42
C GLY A 47 -7.94 -0.25 6.81
N SER A 48 -6.67 0.13 7.08
CA SER A 48 -6.32 1.46 7.61
C SER A 48 -6.34 2.57 6.56
N CYS A 49 -5.74 2.35 5.37
CA CYS A 49 -5.55 3.42 4.39
C CYS A 49 -6.84 3.90 3.71
N ARG A 50 -7.90 3.09 3.69
CA ARG A 50 -9.21 3.36 3.08
C ARG A 50 -9.21 3.63 1.58
N ILE A 51 -8.08 3.50 0.90
CA ILE A 51 -7.99 3.66 -0.57
C ILE A 51 -8.83 2.60 -1.29
N CYS A 52 -8.99 1.41 -0.70
CA CYS A 52 -9.82 0.33 -1.25
C CYS A 52 -11.32 0.47 -0.91
N THR A 53 -11.79 1.66 -0.53
CA THR A 53 -13.23 1.87 -0.28
C THR A 53 -14.04 1.63 -1.54
N VAL A 54 -15.09 0.83 -1.39
CA VAL A 54 -16.10 0.48 -2.40
C VAL A 54 -17.48 0.72 -1.81
N LYS A 55 -18.54 0.75 -2.62
CA LYS A 55 -19.91 0.69 -2.13
C LYS A 55 -20.38 -0.77 -2.20
N VAL A 56 -20.81 -1.32 -1.08
CA VAL A 56 -21.39 -2.66 -0.98
C VAL A 56 -22.86 -2.50 -0.67
N ASN A 57 -23.73 -2.91 -1.58
CA ASN A 57 -25.18 -2.68 -1.50
C ASN A 57 -25.48 -1.20 -1.16
N GLY A 58 -24.80 -0.27 -1.83
CA GLY A 58 -24.94 1.19 -1.66
C GLY A 58 -24.25 1.79 -0.43
N LYS A 59 -23.58 1.00 0.43
CA LYS A 59 -22.91 1.49 1.64
C LYS A 59 -21.36 1.44 1.50
N PRO A 60 -20.64 2.49 1.90
CA PRO A 60 -19.17 2.51 1.81
C PRO A 60 -18.54 1.50 2.78
N ALA A 61 -17.60 0.69 2.26
CA ALA A 61 -16.86 -0.30 3.01
C ALA A 61 -15.45 -0.49 2.44
N ALA A 62 -14.51 -1.01 3.23
CA ALA A 62 -13.18 -1.32 2.74
C ALA A 62 -13.15 -2.70 2.08
N ALA A 63 -12.91 -2.78 0.78
CA ALA A 63 -12.91 -4.04 0.02
C ALA A 63 -11.94 -5.09 0.59
N CYS A 64 -10.85 -4.67 1.21
CA CYS A 64 -9.88 -5.58 1.82
C CYS A 64 -10.40 -6.28 3.10
N THR A 65 -11.48 -5.79 3.73
CA THR A 65 -12.04 -6.36 4.97
C THR A 65 -13.45 -6.92 4.82
N VAL A 66 -14.14 -6.59 3.72
CA VAL A 66 -15.48 -7.13 3.45
C VAL A 66 -15.36 -8.53 2.87
N MET A 67 -15.99 -9.51 3.52
CA MET A 67 -16.04 -10.89 3.02
C MET A 67 -16.90 -10.96 1.77
N ALA A 68 -16.40 -11.63 0.74
CA ALA A 68 -17.17 -11.92 -0.46
C ALA A 68 -18.27 -12.93 -0.11
N THR A 69 -19.51 -12.59 -0.44
CA THR A 69 -20.67 -13.47 -0.27
C THR A 69 -21.56 -13.39 -1.51
N PRO A 70 -22.37 -14.43 -1.81
CA PRO A 70 -23.27 -14.40 -2.95
C PRO A 70 -24.24 -13.19 -2.87
N ARG A 71 -24.57 -12.63 -4.02
CA ARG A 71 -25.53 -11.53 -4.19
C ARG A 71 -25.06 -10.17 -3.60
N LEU A 72 -23.79 -9.99 -3.27
CA LEU A 72 -23.28 -8.64 -3.04
C LEU A 72 -23.34 -7.87 -4.36
N ASP A 73 -23.78 -6.62 -4.27
CA ASP A 73 -23.63 -5.64 -5.33
C ASP A 73 -22.55 -4.64 -4.90
N VAL A 74 -21.43 -4.66 -5.63
CA VAL A 74 -20.23 -3.89 -5.28
C VAL A 74 -19.92 -2.92 -6.41
N GLU A 75 -19.91 -1.64 -6.08
CA GLU A 75 -19.42 -0.59 -6.97
C GLU A 75 -18.02 -0.15 -6.52
N SER A 76 -17.05 -0.29 -7.41
CA SER A 76 -15.67 0.13 -7.18
C SER A 76 -15.27 1.33 -8.02
N HIS A 77 -15.86 1.52 -9.19
CA HIS A 77 -15.42 2.49 -10.18
C HIS A 77 -16.47 3.58 -10.41
N THR A 78 -16.77 4.37 -9.38
CA THR A 78 -17.67 5.52 -9.49
C THR A 78 -16.89 6.82 -9.37
N GLU A 79 -17.42 7.92 -9.95
CA GLU A 79 -16.82 9.24 -9.86
C GLU A 79 -16.64 9.68 -8.40
N GLU A 80 -17.64 9.44 -7.55
CA GLU A 80 -17.58 9.74 -6.12
C GLU A 80 -16.44 8.99 -5.41
N LEU A 81 -16.31 7.67 -5.62
CA LEU A 81 -15.25 6.86 -5.01
C LEU A 81 -13.87 7.29 -5.51
N ASN A 82 -13.73 7.60 -6.79
CA ASN A 82 -12.48 8.06 -7.35
C ASN A 82 -12.09 9.44 -6.83
N ALA A 83 -13.04 10.36 -6.65
CA ALA A 83 -12.81 11.65 -6.01
C ALA A 83 -12.36 11.49 -4.55
N GLN A 84 -12.98 10.59 -3.77
CA GLN A 84 -12.57 10.28 -2.41
C GLN A 84 -11.15 9.69 -2.35
N ARG A 85 -10.82 8.74 -3.24
CA ARG A 85 -9.47 8.17 -3.34
C ARG A 85 -8.42 9.22 -3.67
N LYS A 86 -8.72 10.09 -4.65
CA LYS A 86 -7.82 11.19 -5.02
C LYS A 86 -7.57 12.12 -3.83
N THR A 87 -8.62 12.49 -3.08
CA THR A 87 -8.50 13.31 -1.87
C THR A 87 -7.62 12.64 -0.81
N LEU A 88 -7.82 11.35 -0.52
CA LEU A 88 -7.01 10.60 0.44
C LEU A 88 -5.54 10.51 0.00
N LEU A 89 -5.28 10.29 -1.30
CA LEU A 89 -3.93 10.28 -1.84
C LEU A 89 -3.25 11.63 -1.68
N GLN A 90 -3.95 12.73 -1.99
CA GLN A 90 -3.44 14.09 -1.79
C GLN A 90 -3.08 14.37 -0.34
N MET A 91 -3.92 13.93 0.63
CA MET A 91 -3.60 14.02 2.05
C MET A 91 -2.34 13.24 2.41
N LEU A 92 -2.17 12.00 1.90
CA LEU A 92 -0.96 11.21 2.13
C LEU A 92 0.30 11.88 1.57
N PHE A 93 0.20 12.59 0.46
CA PHE A 93 1.34 13.31 -0.12
C PHE A 93 1.75 14.51 0.73
N VAL A 94 0.80 15.33 1.18
CA VAL A 94 1.10 16.55 1.96
C VAL A 94 1.45 16.26 3.42
N GLU A 95 1.01 15.11 3.96
CA GLU A 95 1.35 14.67 5.32
C GLU A 95 2.78 14.13 5.44
N GLY A 96 3.40 13.74 4.33
CA GLY A 96 4.77 13.27 4.24
C GLY A 96 5.62 14.17 3.36
N ASN A 97 6.94 13.93 3.34
CA ASN A 97 7.86 14.62 2.42
C ASN A 97 8.08 13.75 1.17
N HIS A 98 7.07 13.68 0.30
CA HIS A 98 7.08 12.83 -0.90
C HIS A 98 7.61 13.57 -2.12
N PHE A 99 8.90 13.92 -2.11
CA PHE A 99 9.54 14.57 -3.26
C PHE A 99 9.96 13.53 -4.31
N CYS A 100 9.03 13.13 -5.16
CA CYS A 100 9.20 12.05 -6.15
C CYS A 100 10.39 12.21 -7.10
N PRO A 101 10.76 13.42 -7.61
CA PRO A 101 11.88 13.56 -8.53
C PRO A 101 13.22 13.12 -7.97
N SER A 102 13.44 13.22 -6.64
CA SER A 102 14.66 12.81 -5.97
C SER A 102 14.53 11.53 -5.15
N CYS A 103 13.40 10.84 -5.24
CA CYS A 103 13.13 9.63 -4.47
C CYS A 103 13.62 8.39 -5.19
N GLU A 104 14.42 7.58 -4.53
CA GLU A 104 14.96 6.30 -5.06
C GLU A 104 13.85 5.28 -5.38
N LYS A 105 12.68 5.42 -4.76
CA LYS A 105 11.52 4.57 -5.00
C LYS A 105 10.67 5.02 -6.20
N SER A 106 10.93 6.20 -6.77
CA SER A 106 10.16 6.72 -7.90
C SER A 106 10.12 5.72 -9.06
N GLY A 107 8.94 5.57 -9.67
CA GLY A 107 8.67 4.56 -10.71
C GLY A 107 8.45 3.12 -10.21
N ASN A 108 8.80 2.83 -8.93
CA ASN A 108 8.50 1.57 -8.24
C ASN A 108 7.66 1.81 -6.97
N CYS A 109 7.06 2.99 -6.83
CA CYS A 109 6.29 3.42 -5.66
C CYS A 109 4.80 3.20 -5.90
N LEU A 110 4.15 2.40 -5.05
CA LEU A 110 2.73 2.12 -5.18
C LEU A 110 1.86 3.36 -4.93
N LEU A 111 2.26 4.24 -3.99
CA LEU A 111 1.55 5.50 -3.75
C LEU A 111 1.57 6.38 -5.01
N GLN A 112 2.73 6.54 -5.64
CA GLN A 112 2.89 7.31 -6.87
C GLN A 112 2.07 6.71 -8.02
N ALA A 113 2.16 5.39 -8.22
CA ALA A 113 1.43 4.70 -9.27
C ALA A 113 -0.09 4.80 -9.09
N THR A 114 -0.57 4.65 -7.84
CA THR A 114 -2.00 4.82 -7.53
C THR A 114 -2.47 6.26 -7.73
N ALA A 115 -1.61 7.25 -7.43
CA ALA A 115 -1.93 8.66 -7.69
C ALA A 115 -2.08 8.95 -9.19
N TYR A 116 -1.19 8.42 -10.02
CA TYR A 116 -1.31 8.52 -11.48
C TYR A 116 -2.56 7.84 -12.02
N GLU A 117 -2.89 6.65 -11.51
CA GLU A 117 -4.13 5.93 -11.85
C GLU A 117 -5.38 6.74 -11.54
N MET A 118 -5.38 7.50 -10.46
CA MET A 118 -6.48 8.39 -10.07
C MET A 118 -6.43 9.79 -10.76
N GLY A 119 -5.55 9.98 -11.74
CA GLY A 119 -5.42 11.27 -12.45
C GLY A 119 -5.01 12.42 -11.52
N MET A 120 -4.12 12.16 -10.56
CA MET A 120 -3.61 13.18 -9.66
C MET A 120 -2.40 13.87 -10.28
N ASP A 121 -2.56 15.14 -10.65
CA ASP A 121 -1.49 15.96 -11.24
C ASP A 121 -0.56 16.59 -10.20
N GLY A 122 -1.03 16.71 -8.95
CA GLY A 122 -0.30 17.24 -7.81
C GLY A 122 -1.19 17.39 -6.58
N PRO A 123 -0.61 17.62 -5.40
CA PRO A 123 -1.38 17.95 -4.21
C PRO A 123 -1.99 19.35 -4.35
N HIS A 124 -3.20 19.55 -3.84
CA HIS A 124 -3.85 20.87 -3.76
C HIS A 124 -4.11 21.30 -2.31
N PHE A 125 -3.65 20.51 -1.34
CA PHE A 125 -3.58 20.91 0.05
C PHE A 125 -2.23 21.55 0.35
N GLU A 126 -2.18 22.39 1.40
CA GLU A 126 -0.93 22.94 1.90
C GLU A 126 -0.04 21.82 2.44
N GLU A 127 1.25 21.86 2.09
CA GLU A 127 2.25 20.90 2.54
C GLU A 127 2.55 21.09 4.04
N PHE A 128 2.61 20.01 4.80
CA PHE A 128 2.88 20.05 6.24
C PHE A 128 4.38 20.12 6.57
N TYR A 129 5.24 19.67 5.66
CA TYR A 129 6.68 19.60 5.85
C TYR A 129 7.10 19.02 7.20
N PRO A 130 6.65 17.81 7.57
CA PRO A 130 6.96 17.24 8.86
C PRO A 130 8.47 17.05 9.03
N ASP A 131 8.98 17.37 10.22
CA ASP A 131 10.38 17.07 10.60
C ASP A 131 10.43 15.66 11.19
N ARG A 132 10.60 14.67 10.34
CA ARG A 132 10.77 13.26 10.72
C ARG A 132 12.20 12.83 10.49
N PRO A 133 12.80 12.00 11.38
CA PRO A 133 14.19 11.60 11.24
C PRO A 133 14.44 10.73 10.01
N VAL A 134 15.71 10.73 9.58
CA VAL A 134 16.26 9.73 8.67
C VAL A 134 17.22 8.87 9.48
N ASP A 135 17.02 7.56 9.50
CA ASP A 135 17.91 6.63 10.19
C ASP A 135 18.83 5.93 9.17
N ALA A 136 20.09 6.27 9.23
CA ALA A 136 21.16 5.68 8.42
C ALA A 136 22.12 4.79 9.23
N SER A 137 21.72 4.37 10.45
CA SER A 137 22.57 3.60 11.36
C SER A 137 22.87 2.18 10.87
N HIS A 138 21.92 1.53 10.18
CA HIS A 138 22.14 0.19 9.63
C HIS A 138 23.12 0.23 8.45
N PRO A 139 24.08 -0.74 8.31
CA PRO A 139 25.09 -0.71 7.26
C PRO A 139 24.49 -0.72 5.84
N ASP A 140 23.42 -1.44 5.59
CA ASP A 140 22.87 -1.70 4.25
C ASP A 140 21.48 -1.13 4.00
N ILE A 141 20.80 -0.63 5.02
CA ILE A 141 19.42 -0.13 4.91
C ILE A 141 19.35 1.31 5.43
N LEU A 142 18.61 2.13 4.71
CA LEU A 142 18.20 3.49 5.09
C LEU A 142 16.73 3.50 5.45
N LEU A 143 16.35 4.15 6.55
CA LEU A 143 14.96 4.47 6.87
C LEU A 143 14.73 5.97 6.72
N ASP A 144 13.84 6.36 5.81
CA ASP A 144 13.36 7.73 5.68
C ASP A 144 11.90 7.81 6.19
N PHE A 145 11.74 8.17 7.45
CA PHE A 145 10.43 8.23 8.09
C PHE A 145 9.53 9.34 7.52
N ASN A 146 10.09 10.31 6.78
CA ASN A 146 9.32 11.35 6.11
C ASN A 146 8.37 10.80 5.04
N ARG A 147 8.65 9.62 4.50
CA ARG A 147 7.88 8.99 3.45
C ARG A 147 6.86 7.96 3.96
N CYS A 148 6.68 7.84 5.29
CA CYS A 148 5.83 6.81 5.89
C CYS A 148 4.34 7.18 5.77
N ILE A 149 3.56 6.29 5.15
CA ILE A 149 2.10 6.39 5.01
C ILE A 149 1.33 5.54 6.04
N LEU A 150 2.00 5.06 7.08
CA LEU A 150 1.43 4.27 8.19
C LEU A 150 0.62 3.04 7.74
N CYS A 151 1.05 2.37 6.67
CA CYS A 151 0.34 1.21 6.10
C CYS A 151 0.56 -0.09 6.89
N GLU A 152 1.51 -0.12 7.82
CA GLU A 152 1.87 -1.26 8.69
C GLU A 152 2.32 -2.53 7.95
N LEU A 153 2.62 -2.49 6.65
CA LEU A 153 3.11 -3.68 5.94
C LEU A 153 4.43 -4.18 6.50
N CYS A 154 5.37 -3.27 6.83
CA CYS A 154 6.66 -3.65 7.43
C CYS A 154 6.49 -4.21 8.86
N VAL A 155 5.55 -3.68 9.64
CA VAL A 155 5.23 -4.18 10.99
C VAL A 155 4.76 -5.64 10.91
N ARG A 156 3.77 -5.91 10.03
CA ARG A 156 3.22 -7.25 9.85
C ARG A 156 4.25 -8.20 9.25
N ALA A 157 5.01 -7.78 8.25
CA ALA A 157 6.05 -8.59 7.65
C ALA A 157 7.11 -9.00 8.67
N SER A 158 7.63 -8.05 9.45
CA SER A 158 8.64 -8.32 10.47
C SER A 158 8.13 -9.23 11.58
N ARG A 159 6.86 -9.08 11.96
CA ARG A 159 6.26 -9.91 13.02
C ARG A 159 5.89 -11.31 12.51
N ASP A 160 5.14 -11.38 11.39
CA ASP A 160 4.42 -12.59 10.99
C ASP A 160 5.26 -13.49 10.06
N VAL A 161 6.24 -12.94 9.35
CA VAL A 161 7.09 -13.66 8.40
C VAL A 161 8.53 -13.77 8.89
N ASP A 162 9.13 -12.62 9.27
CA ASP A 162 10.54 -12.62 9.69
C ASP A 162 10.71 -13.09 11.15
N GLY A 163 9.64 -13.05 11.96
CA GLY A 163 9.68 -13.45 13.38
C GLY A 163 10.53 -12.51 14.26
N LYS A 164 10.88 -11.32 13.77
CA LYS A 164 11.83 -10.40 14.42
C LYS A 164 11.15 -9.25 15.17
N ASN A 165 9.91 -8.90 14.80
CA ASN A 165 9.13 -7.81 15.41
C ASN A 165 9.88 -6.47 15.50
N LEU A 166 10.58 -6.11 14.41
CA LEU A 166 11.48 -4.94 14.35
C LEU A 166 10.75 -3.60 14.36
N PHE A 167 9.46 -3.56 14.01
CA PHE A 167 8.72 -2.33 13.82
C PHE A 167 7.41 -2.31 14.62
N ALA A 168 7.03 -1.12 15.06
CA ALA A 168 5.73 -0.87 15.69
C ALA A 168 5.19 0.51 15.27
N ILE A 169 3.89 0.73 15.48
CA ILE A 169 3.29 2.06 15.39
C ILE A 169 3.13 2.63 16.80
N GLY A 170 3.53 3.87 16.98
CA GLY A 170 3.36 4.59 18.26
C GLY A 170 2.90 6.02 18.06
N GLY A 171 2.48 6.68 19.16
CA GLY A 171 1.93 8.02 19.12
C GLY A 171 0.41 8.06 18.88
N HIS A 172 -0.16 9.25 18.83
CA HIS A 172 -1.58 9.50 18.64
C HIS A 172 -1.83 10.66 17.67
N GLY A 173 -2.90 10.59 16.89
CA GLY A 173 -3.28 11.63 15.93
C GLY A 173 -2.12 11.96 14.98
N ILE A 174 -1.83 13.23 14.77
CA ILE A 174 -0.74 13.70 13.91
C ILE A 174 0.65 13.26 14.40
N GLY A 175 0.79 12.90 15.68
CA GLY A 175 2.02 12.35 16.26
C GLY A 175 2.22 10.85 16.03
N THR A 176 1.29 10.17 15.33
CA THR A 176 1.43 8.75 14.99
C THR A 176 2.63 8.55 14.06
N ARG A 177 3.48 7.56 14.37
CA ARG A 177 4.70 7.31 13.62
C ARG A 177 5.12 5.85 13.69
N LEU A 178 5.90 5.43 12.67
CA LEU A 178 6.62 4.16 12.69
C LEU A 178 7.77 4.26 13.71
N LEU A 179 7.93 3.23 14.51
CA LEU A 179 9.02 3.07 15.48
C LEU A 179 9.86 1.84 15.13
N VAL A 180 11.13 1.88 15.51
CA VAL A 180 12.03 0.72 15.48
C VAL A 180 12.13 0.14 16.89
N ASN A 181 11.86 -1.15 17.03
CA ASN A 181 11.94 -1.88 18.30
C ASN A 181 13.39 -2.27 18.60
N SER A 182 14.16 -1.32 19.09
CA SER A 182 15.51 -1.50 19.63
C SER A 182 15.71 -0.58 20.83
N ASP A 183 16.72 -0.84 21.65
CA ASP A 183 16.98 -0.03 22.85
C ASP A 183 17.27 1.44 22.50
N SER A 184 17.93 1.69 21.38
CA SER A 184 18.23 3.03 20.88
C SER A 184 17.14 3.64 20.00
N GLY A 185 16.15 2.85 19.57
CA GLY A 185 15.16 3.23 18.55
C GLY A 185 15.75 3.31 17.13
N ARG A 186 16.95 2.76 16.90
CA ARG A 186 17.66 2.78 15.61
C ARG A 186 17.74 1.40 14.99
N LEU A 187 17.68 1.37 13.65
CA LEU A 187 17.74 0.13 12.87
C LEU A 187 19.10 -0.57 12.98
N GLY A 188 20.19 0.18 13.16
CA GLY A 188 21.55 -0.37 13.31
C GLY A 188 21.74 -1.24 14.53
N ASP A 189 20.86 -1.14 15.53
CA ASP A 189 20.89 -1.94 16.75
C ASP A 189 19.87 -3.11 16.69
N THR A 190 19.50 -3.49 15.49
CA THR A 190 18.61 -4.64 15.23
C THR A 190 19.31 -5.69 14.36
N ASP A 191 18.72 -6.86 14.27
CA ASP A 191 19.16 -7.95 13.40
C ASP A 191 18.48 -7.95 12.02
N MET A 192 17.99 -6.78 11.56
CA MET A 192 17.37 -6.64 10.24
C MET A 192 18.38 -6.99 9.13
N GLY A 193 17.96 -7.78 8.16
CA GLY A 193 18.74 -8.12 6.97
C GLY A 193 18.06 -7.69 5.68
N LEU A 194 18.83 -7.54 4.59
CA LEU A 194 18.28 -7.25 3.25
C LEU A 194 17.35 -8.36 2.71
N SER A 195 17.49 -9.57 3.22
CA SER A 195 16.65 -10.73 2.86
C SER A 195 15.34 -10.80 3.62
N ASP A 196 15.17 -10.00 4.69
CA ASP A 196 13.94 -9.98 5.46
C ASP A 196 12.77 -9.48 4.60
N ARG A 197 11.59 -10.06 4.82
CA ARG A 197 10.37 -9.65 4.12
C ARG A 197 10.07 -8.16 4.36
N ALA A 198 10.32 -7.69 5.58
CA ALA A 198 10.13 -6.30 5.95
C ALA A 198 10.99 -5.32 5.11
N ALA A 199 12.18 -5.73 4.66
CA ALA A 199 13.07 -4.88 3.85
C ALA A 199 12.51 -4.58 2.46
N GLY A 200 11.75 -5.52 1.87
CA GLY A 200 11.21 -5.39 0.50
C GLY A 200 9.73 -5.02 0.40
N ILE A 201 8.98 -5.07 1.50
CA ILE A 201 7.51 -4.95 1.47
C ILE A 201 7.00 -3.51 1.42
N CYS A 202 7.83 -2.52 1.75
CA CYS A 202 7.40 -1.14 1.85
C CYS A 202 6.86 -0.63 0.49
N PRO A 203 5.60 -0.18 0.41
CA PRO A 203 4.98 0.24 -0.84
C PRO A 203 5.50 1.61 -1.32
N VAL A 204 6.19 2.32 -0.42
CA VAL A 204 6.79 3.64 -0.64
C VAL A 204 8.29 3.63 -0.30
N GLY A 205 8.94 4.78 -0.27
CA GLY A 205 10.38 4.90 -0.06
C GLY A 205 10.82 5.06 1.38
N VAL A 206 10.19 4.38 2.37
CA VAL A 206 10.64 4.43 3.76
C VAL A 206 11.86 3.55 4.00
N ILE A 207 11.78 2.30 3.57
CA ILE A 207 12.82 1.28 3.74
C ILE A 207 13.51 1.12 2.40
N LEU A 208 14.80 1.49 2.35
CA LEU A 208 15.57 1.54 1.12
C LEU A 208 16.91 0.83 1.30
N PRO A 209 17.28 -0.10 0.41
CA PRO A 209 18.64 -0.61 0.34
C PRO A 209 19.62 0.52 0.01
N LYS A 210 20.65 0.70 0.81
CA LYS A 210 21.71 1.68 0.53
C LYS A 210 22.47 1.31 -0.74
N ARG A 211 23.03 2.31 -1.42
CA ARG A 211 23.86 2.16 -2.62
C ARG A 211 23.17 1.47 -3.82
N ARG A 212 21.82 1.43 -3.82
CA ARG A 212 21.02 0.85 -4.91
C ARG A 212 20.01 1.81 -5.50
N GLY A 213 20.01 3.07 -5.11
CA GLY A 213 19.14 4.10 -5.68
C GLY A 213 19.47 4.37 -7.16
N PHE A 214 18.42 4.60 -7.95
CA PHE A 214 18.51 5.00 -9.37
C PHE A 214 19.25 4.03 -10.29
N VAL A 215 19.39 2.76 -9.91
CA VAL A 215 20.04 1.73 -10.74
C VAL A 215 19.21 1.39 -11.98
N ILE A 216 17.87 1.43 -11.86
CA ILE A 216 16.97 1.19 -12.99
C ILE A 216 16.70 2.53 -13.67
N PRO A 217 16.99 2.68 -14.97
CA PRO A 217 16.76 3.91 -15.72
C PRO A 217 15.28 4.30 -15.75
N ILE A 218 15.03 5.61 -15.85
CA ILE A 218 13.68 6.13 -16.13
C ILE A 218 13.22 5.55 -17.47
N GLY A 219 11.98 5.05 -17.53
CA GLY A 219 11.40 4.35 -18.66
C GLY A 219 11.50 2.81 -18.57
N GLU A 220 12.23 2.27 -17.58
CA GLU A 220 12.39 0.81 -17.35
C GLU A 220 11.91 0.35 -15.97
N ARG A 221 11.51 1.29 -15.10
CA ARG A 221 11.01 0.99 -13.76
C ARG A 221 9.61 0.37 -13.83
N LEU A 222 9.16 -0.25 -12.74
CA LEU A 222 7.95 -1.07 -12.68
C LEU A 222 6.71 -0.39 -13.28
N TYR A 223 6.46 0.88 -12.93
CA TYR A 223 5.26 1.62 -13.34
C TYR A 223 5.50 2.68 -14.43
N ASP A 224 6.65 2.61 -15.14
CA ASP A 224 6.95 3.59 -16.19
C ASP A 224 6.22 3.32 -17.52
N ARG A 225 5.93 2.04 -17.80
CA ARG A 225 5.32 1.62 -19.08
C ARG A 225 3.89 1.10 -18.95
N LYS A 226 3.58 0.55 -17.81
CA LYS A 226 2.26 0.01 -17.48
C LYS A 226 1.73 0.65 -16.21
N SER A 227 0.45 0.99 -16.20
CA SER A 227 -0.22 1.48 -15.00
C SER A 227 -0.31 0.38 -13.92
N VAL A 228 -0.66 0.78 -12.71
CA VAL A 228 -0.81 -0.18 -11.61
C VAL A 228 -1.99 -1.14 -11.86
N SER A 229 -3.03 -0.70 -12.55
CA SER A 229 -4.17 -1.53 -12.93
C SER A 229 -3.80 -2.56 -14.01
N GLU A 230 -3.01 -2.18 -15.01
CA GLU A 230 -2.49 -3.12 -16.02
C GLU A 230 -1.59 -4.19 -15.40
N HIS A 231 -0.73 -3.83 -14.44
CA HIS A 231 0.07 -4.81 -13.69
C HIS A 231 -0.78 -5.78 -12.86
N ALA A 232 -1.94 -5.36 -12.39
CA ALA A 232 -2.86 -6.25 -11.66
C ALA A 232 -3.47 -7.30 -12.60
N GLN A 233 -3.78 -6.92 -13.84
CA GLN A 233 -4.31 -7.84 -14.87
C GLN A 233 -3.29 -8.91 -15.27
N ASP A 234 -2.01 -8.58 -15.36
CA ASP A 234 -0.94 -9.53 -15.74
C ASP A 234 -0.67 -10.61 -14.66
N ARG A 235 -1.21 -10.46 -13.46
CA ARG A 235 -1.02 -11.40 -12.32
C ARG A 235 -2.15 -12.41 -12.14
N SER A 236 -3.18 -12.33 -12.98
CA SER A 236 -4.38 -13.17 -12.94
C SER A 236 -4.21 -14.52 -13.66
#